data_0cde300acf4a30c9bb21a0cf566c3594
#
_entry.id   0cde300acf4a30c9bb21a0cf566c3594
#
_cell.length_a   1.000
_cell.length_b   1.000
_cell.length_c   1.000
_cell.angle_alpha   90.00
_cell.angle_beta   90.00
_cell.angle_gamma   90.00
#
_symmetry.space_group_name_H-M   'P 1'
#
loop_
_entity.id
_entity.type
_entity.pdbx_description
1 polymer ?
#
loop_
_entity_poly.entity_id
_entity_poly.type
_entity_poly.pdbx_seq_one_letter_code
_entity_poly.pdbx_strand_id
1 'polypeptide(L)'
;DIRIPGIEDSNEAYDALNSALAVNFNTIAAVRKGKTVRSAEKQTPITPLAISQFRVRGPQGRGRISLTQDPAVGLQYAGELIAAFIEQAGCSVKGKISTGAVPEGLKPVYVHRQSRTLSAILNGLLVGSNNYIANQVFLEIGGHRLGGPVSLEKSLQVANEMLAKHDLADSIHLEE
;
A
#
# COMPACT_ATOMS: atom_id res chain seq x y z
N ASP A 1 4.82 -10.55 0.81
CA ASP A 1 4.78 -9.66 -0.35
C ASP A 1 4.11 -10.39 -1.49
N ILE A 2 3.05 -9.82 -2.01
CA ILE A 2 2.26 -10.43 -3.07
C ILE A 2 2.43 -9.56 -4.31
N ARG A 3 3.08 -10.09 -5.34
CA ARG A 3 3.07 -9.49 -6.68
C ARG A 3 1.80 -9.92 -7.39
N ILE A 4 1.06 -8.95 -7.86
CA ILE A 4 -0.11 -9.17 -8.70
C ILE A 4 0.35 -9.02 -10.15
N PRO A 5 0.02 -9.97 -11.04
CA PRO A 5 0.34 -9.86 -12.46
C PRO A 5 -0.17 -8.55 -13.06
N GLY A 6 0.57 -7.98 -14.00
CA GLY A 6 0.26 -6.67 -14.58
C GLY A 6 0.78 -5.46 -13.78
N ILE A 7 1.32 -5.65 -12.57
CA ILE A 7 2.08 -4.62 -11.88
C ILE A 7 3.49 -4.58 -12.46
N GLU A 8 3.83 -3.49 -13.13
CA GLU A 8 5.14 -3.27 -13.71
C GLU A 8 6.11 -2.62 -12.70
N ASP A 9 7.41 -2.76 -12.93
CA ASP A 9 8.44 -2.02 -12.19
C ASP A 9 8.58 -0.60 -12.78
N SER A 10 7.50 0.13 -12.69
CA SER A 10 7.42 1.52 -13.16
C SER A 10 7.42 2.52 -12.00
N ASN A 11 7.50 3.81 -12.34
CA ASN A 11 7.36 4.90 -11.37
C ASN A 11 5.90 5.31 -11.14
N GLU A 12 4.97 4.69 -11.85
CA GLU A 12 3.57 5.08 -11.80
C GLU A 12 2.92 4.65 -10.47
N ALA A 13 2.07 5.51 -9.94
CA ALA A 13 1.44 5.27 -8.64
C ALA A 13 0.49 4.05 -8.63
N TYR A 14 -0.03 3.65 -9.79
CA TYR A 14 -0.89 2.48 -9.93
C TYR A 14 -0.12 1.15 -9.89
N ASP A 15 1.22 1.19 -10.04
CA ASP A 15 2.11 0.03 -9.89
C ASP A 15 2.69 -0.09 -8.47
N ALA A 16 2.10 0.60 -7.51
CA ALA A 16 2.56 0.53 -6.13
C ALA A 16 2.37 -0.87 -5.53
N LEU A 17 3.44 -1.40 -4.91
CA LEU A 17 3.46 -2.73 -4.31
C LEU A 17 2.44 -2.88 -3.19
N ASN A 18 1.60 -3.91 -3.27
CA ASN A 18 0.70 -4.28 -2.19
C ASN A 18 1.47 -4.96 -1.05
N SER A 19 1.16 -4.61 0.19
CA SER A 19 1.80 -5.18 1.37
C SER A 19 0.90 -5.11 2.60
N ALA A 20 1.15 -5.99 3.58
CA ALA A 20 0.40 -6.04 4.84
C ALA A 20 0.58 -4.76 5.68
N LEU A 21 1.74 -4.11 5.60
CA LEU A 21 2.01 -2.81 6.20
C LEU A 21 2.33 -1.81 5.09
N ALA A 22 1.37 -0.98 4.76
CA ALA A 22 1.52 0.06 3.77
C ALA A 22 1.10 1.41 4.35
N VAL A 23 1.80 2.45 3.96
CA VAL A 23 1.48 3.83 4.30
C VAL A 23 1.36 4.63 3.01
N ASN A 24 0.37 5.53 2.96
CA ASN A 24 0.10 6.38 1.79
C ASN A 24 0.03 5.59 0.46
N PHE A 25 -0.57 4.38 0.49
CA PHE A 25 -0.69 3.44 -0.64
C PHE A 25 0.67 3.02 -1.23
N ASN A 26 1.73 2.99 -0.43
CA ASN A 26 3.11 2.80 -0.89
C ASN A 26 3.52 3.75 -2.03
N THR A 27 3.04 4.98 -1.95
CA THR A 27 3.33 6.05 -2.92
C THR A 27 3.91 7.29 -2.24
N ILE A 28 4.56 8.12 -3.03
CA ILE A 28 5.06 9.43 -2.61
C ILE A 28 4.38 10.50 -3.46
N ALA A 29 3.59 11.38 -2.80
CA ALA A 29 3.07 12.57 -3.43
C ALA A 29 3.92 13.78 -3.02
N ALA A 30 4.62 14.40 -3.97
CA ALA A 30 5.53 15.49 -3.68
C ALA A 30 5.55 16.57 -4.76
N VAL A 31 6.14 17.70 -4.41
CA VAL A 31 6.48 18.78 -5.33
C VAL A 31 7.99 18.96 -5.31
N ARG A 32 8.62 18.86 -6.50
CA ARG A 32 10.05 19.08 -6.69
C ARG A 32 10.31 20.38 -7.40
N LYS A 33 11.20 21.21 -6.82
CA LYS A 33 11.74 22.42 -7.45
C LYS A 33 13.27 22.36 -7.37
N GLY A 34 13.91 22.03 -8.47
CA GLY A 34 15.34 21.77 -8.52
C GLY A 34 15.75 20.63 -7.58
N LYS A 35 16.54 20.94 -6.55
CA LYS A 35 16.98 19.96 -5.54
C LYS A 35 16.04 19.84 -4.34
N THR A 36 15.07 20.74 -4.19
CA THR A 36 14.14 20.74 -3.06
C THR A 36 12.92 19.88 -3.37
N VAL A 37 12.58 18.98 -2.44
CA VAL A 37 11.37 18.14 -2.48
C VAL A 37 10.56 18.42 -1.24
N ARG A 38 9.25 18.64 -1.39
CA ARG A 38 8.30 18.88 -0.30
C ARG A 38 7.07 18.00 -0.51
N SER A 39 6.39 17.63 0.57
CA SER A 39 5.13 16.92 0.44
C SER A 39 4.12 17.73 -0.38
N ALA A 40 3.40 17.06 -1.25
CA ALA A 40 2.25 17.60 -1.98
C ALA A 40 0.94 17.48 -1.17
N GLU A 41 0.99 16.81 -0.04
CA GLU A 41 -0.16 16.51 0.83
C GLU A 41 0.07 17.14 2.20
N LYS A 42 -0.87 17.99 2.66
CA LYS A 42 -0.72 18.69 3.93
C LYS A 42 -0.68 17.76 5.14
N GLN A 43 -1.42 16.64 5.05
CA GLN A 43 -1.56 15.66 6.12
C GLN A 43 -0.43 14.63 6.16
N THR A 44 0.41 14.55 5.13
CA THR A 44 1.45 13.53 5.03
C THR A 44 2.82 14.20 5.12
N PRO A 45 3.58 14.01 6.20
CA PRO A 45 4.95 14.51 6.27
C PRO A 45 5.83 13.87 5.20
N ILE A 46 6.88 14.57 4.80
CA ILE A 46 7.85 14.00 3.87
C ILE A 46 9.05 13.49 4.63
N THR A 47 9.45 12.25 4.34
CA THR A 47 10.55 11.57 5.03
C THR A 47 11.85 11.67 4.21
N PRO A 48 13.03 11.43 4.86
CA PRO A 48 14.30 11.39 4.14
C PRO A 48 14.31 10.39 2.98
N LEU A 49 13.75 9.19 3.20
CA LEU A 49 13.62 8.17 2.16
C LEU A 49 12.74 8.66 1.00
N ALA A 50 11.56 9.24 1.30
CA ALA A 50 10.68 9.78 0.27
C ALA A 50 11.37 10.90 -0.54
N ILE A 51 12.12 11.77 0.11
CA ILE A 51 12.90 12.82 -0.57
C ILE A 51 13.91 12.20 -1.52
N SER A 52 14.67 11.20 -1.06
CA SER A 52 15.70 10.54 -1.88
C SER A 52 15.08 9.85 -3.10
N GLN A 53 14.03 9.07 -2.91
CA GLN A 53 13.31 8.37 -3.99
C GLN A 53 12.71 9.35 -5.00
N PHE A 54 12.03 10.39 -4.53
CA PHE A 54 11.42 11.38 -5.42
C PHE A 54 12.42 12.23 -6.18
N ARG A 55 13.62 12.47 -5.63
CA ARG A 55 14.71 13.13 -6.36
C ARG A 55 15.21 12.33 -7.55
N VAL A 56 15.27 11.02 -7.41
CA VAL A 56 15.78 10.12 -8.46
C VAL A 56 14.69 9.82 -9.48
N ARG A 57 13.49 9.46 -9.03
CA ARG A 57 12.43 8.87 -9.85
C ARG A 57 11.28 9.84 -10.17
N GLY A 58 11.08 10.87 -9.33
CA GLY A 58 9.96 11.80 -9.47
C GLY A 58 10.19 12.90 -10.49
N PRO A 59 9.11 13.45 -11.07
CA PRO A 59 9.18 14.54 -12.03
C PRO A 59 9.62 15.87 -11.39
N GLN A 60 9.99 16.82 -12.22
CA GLN A 60 9.99 18.23 -11.80
C GLN A 60 8.54 18.71 -11.66
N GLY A 61 8.27 19.54 -10.66
CA GLY A 61 6.91 19.97 -10.34
C GLY A 61 6.19 19.00 -9.40
N ARG A 62 4.88 18.96 -9.48
CA ARG A 62 4.01 18.11 -8.67
C ARG A 62 3.84 16.75 -9.32
N GLY A 63 3.93 15.68 -8.53
CA GLY A 63 3.67 14.33 -8.98
C GLY A 63 3.37 13.39 -7.82
N ARG A 64 2.91 12.19 -8.18
CA ARG A 64 2.81 11.03 -7.31
C ARG A 64 3.51 9.89 -8.02
N ILE A 65 4.36 9.19 -7.30
CA ILE A 65 5.10 8.04 -7.82
C ILE A 65 4.91 6.83 -6.91
N SER A 66 5.07 5.63 -7.46
CA SER A 66 5.30 4.42 -6.68
C SER A 66 6.54 4.58 -5.82
N LEU A 67 6.48 4.18 -4.55
CA LEU A 67 7.61 4.31 -3.63
C LEU A 67 8.75 3.41 -4.07
N THR A 68 8.47 2.13 -4.33
CA THR A 68 9.47 1.09 -4.56
C THR A 68 8.79 -0.20 -4.98
N GLN A 69 9.56 -1.11 -5.57
CA GLN A 69 9.20 -2.52 -5.77
C GLN A 69 9.97 -3.43 -4.77
N ASP A 70 10.78 -2.85 -3.89
CA ASP A 70 11.47 -3.57 -2.81
C ASP A 70 10.66 -3.49 -1.51
N PRO A 71 10.13 -4.61 -1.00
CA PRO A 71 9.35 -4.67 0.23
C PRO A 71 10.07 -4.13 1.46
N ALA A 72 11.39 -4.34 1.55
CA ALA A 72 12.19 -3.86 2.67
C ALA A 72 12.21 -2.32 2.71
N VAL A 73 12.31 -1.68 1.55
CA VAL A 73 12.22 -0.22 1.40
C VAL A 73 10.83 0.28 1.77
N GLY A 74 9.77 -0.46 1.38
CA GLY A 74 8.39 -0.16 1.78
C GLY A 74 8.20 -0.15 3.30
N LEU A 75 8.73 -1.16 4.00
CA LEU A 75 8.69 -1.26 5.46
C LEU A 75 9.49 -0.14 6.13
N GLN A 76 10.67 0.21 5.60
CA GLN A 76 11.45 1.33 6.11
C GLN A 76 10.68 2.65 5.97
N TYR A 77 10.05 2.89 4.84
CA TYR A 77 9.22 4.08 4.62
C TYR A 77 8.06 4.16 5.61
N ALA A 78 7.39 3.02 5.87
CA ALA A 78 6.33 2.97 6.87
C ALA A 78 6.85 3.38 8.25
N GLY A 79 8.01 2.86 8.65
CA GLY A 79 8.66 3.23 9.91
C GLY A 79 9.02 4.72 9.98
N GLU A 80 9.63 5.29 8.93
CA GLU A 80 9.96 6.72 8.86
C GLU A 80 8.71 7.60 8.95
N LEU A 81 7.63 7.23 8.26
CA LEU A 81 6.40 8.01 8.25
C LEU A 81 5.68 7.96 9.60
N ILE A 82 5.63 6.78 10.23
CA ILE A 82 5.08 6.64 11.59
C ILE A 82 5.89 7.47 12.58
N ALA A 83 7.22 7.43 12.52
CA ALA A 83 8.10 8.25 13.35
C ALA A 83 7.81 9.75 13.16
N ALA A 84 7.70 10.20 11.91
CA ALA A 84 7.39 11.58 11.59
C ALA A 84 6.02 12.04 12.14
N PHE A 85 5.00 11.17 12.13
CA PHE A 85 3.71 11.48 12.77
C PHE A 85 3.81 11.57 14.28
N ILE A 86 4.58 10.67 14.92
CA ILE A 86 4.82 10.72 16.37
C ILE A 86 5.53 12.02 16.75
N GLU A 87 6.52 12.44 15.96
CA GLU A 87 7.22 13.71 16.17
C GLU A 87 6.32 14.93 15.96
N GLN A 88 5.44 14.93 14.96
CA GLN A 88 4.43 15.97 14.78
C GLN A 88 3.43 16.06 15.93
N ALA A 89 3.17 14.93 16.60
CA ALA A 89 2.35 14.90 17.82
C ALA A 89 3.09 15.38 19.07
N GLY A 90 4.34 15.83 18.96
CA GLY A 90 5.14 16.38 20.04
C GLY A 90 5.94 15.34 20.84
N CYS A 91 5.99 14.10 20.40
CA CYS A 91 6.82 13.05 21.01
C CYS A 91 8.15 12.91 20.27
N SER A 92 9.23 12.58 20.99
CA SER A 92 10.52 12.30 20.35
C SER A 92 10.69 10.81 20.06
N VAL A 93 11.10 10.47 18.84
CA VAL A 93 11.49 9.11 18.47
C VAL A 93 13.00 8.96 18.63
N LYS A 94 13.43 8.03 19.50
CA LYS A 94 14.85 7.74 19.74
C LYS A 94 15.21 6.40 19.12
N GLY A 95 16.41 6.31 18.56
CA GLY A 95 16.94 5.08 17.96
C GLY A 95 16.83 5.05 16.44
N LYS A 96 17.06 3.86 15.89
CA LYS A 96 17.03 3.62 14.44
C LYS A 96 15.76 2.86 14.08
N ILE A 97 15.21 3.15 12.93
CA ILE A 97 14.16 2.32 12.31
C ILE A 97 14.84 1.05 11.80
N SER A 98 14.28 -0.09 12.16
CA SER A 98 14.72 -1.39 11.68
C SER A 98 13.52 -2.24 11.30
N THR A 99 13.72 -3.15 10.36
CA THR A 99 12.73 -4.13 9.94
C THR A 99 12.99 -5.46 10.63
N GLY A 100 11.94 -6.24 10.86
CA GLY A 100 12.05 -7.56 11.49
C GLY A 100 10.71 -8.22 11.65
N ALA A 101 10.72 -9.51 11.99
CA ALA A 101 9.51 -10.23 12.36
C ALA A 101 9.00 -9.75 13.73
N VAL A 102 7.69 -9.67 13.88
CA VAL A 102 7.07 -9.40 15.19
C VAL A 102 7.24 -10.66 16.06
N PRO A 103 7.86 -10.54 17.27
CA PRO A 103 7.97 -11.67 18.16
C PRO A 103 6.60 -12.24 18.55
N GLU A 104 6.54 -13.57 18.68
CA GLU A 104 5.32 -14.23 19.13
C GLU A 104 4.94 -13.79 20.56
N GLY A 105 3.63 -13.75 20.82
CA GLY A 105 3.10 -13.43 22.15
C GLY A 105 3.10 -11.96 22.53
N LEU A 106 3.54 -11.05 21.67
CA LEU A 106 3.42 -9.62 21.94
C LEU A 106 1.95 -9.18 21.92
N LYS A 107 1.56 -8.42 22.93
CA LYS A 107 0.25 -7.79 22.98
C LYS A 107 0.24 -6.51 22.15
N PRO A 108 -0.83 -6.26 21.35
CA PRO A 108 -0.97 -4.97 20.67
C PRO A 108 -0.98 -3.81 21.66
N VAL A 109 -0.15 -2.80 21.43
CA VAL A 109 -0.16 -1.56 22.21
C VAL A 109 -1.33 -0.66 21.77
N TYR A 110 -1.63 -0.68 20.47
CA TYR A 110 -2.70 0.09 19.87
C TYR A 110 -3.30 -0.68 18.69
N VAL A 111 -4.61 -0.64 18.55
CA VAL A 111 -5.34 -1.22 17.43
C VAL A 111 -6.20 -0.15 16.79
N HIS A 112 -5.85 0.27 15.59
CA HIS A 112 -6.69 1.15 14.79
C HIS A 112 -7.81 0.34 14.13
N ARG A 113 -9.05 0.78 14.32
CA ARG A 113 -10.21 0.24 13.59
C ARG A 113 -10.65 1.24 12.54
N GLN A 114 -10.75 0.77 11.29
CA GLN A 114 -11.23 1.61 10.19
C GLN A 114 -12.67 2.09 10.48
N SER A 115 -12.89 3.40 10.39
CA SER A 115 -14.21 4.00 10.62
C SER A 115 -15.10 3.98 9.37
N ARG A 116 -14.51 3.83 8.19
CA ARG A 116 -15.26 3.73 6.94
C ARG A 116 -15.74 2.32 6.71
N THR A 117 -16.97 2.17 6.24
CA THR A 117 -17.51 0.88 5.81
C THR A 117 -16.81 0.39 4.54
N LEU A 118 -16.82 -0.91 4.28
CA LEU A 118 -16.30 -1.49 3.03
C LEU A 118 -16.99 -0.87 1.81
N SER A 119 -18.31 -0.65 1.87
CA SER A 119 -19.06 0.01 0.79
C SER A 119 -18.53 1.42 0.50
N ALA A 120 -18.20 2.21 1.52
CA ALA A 120 -17.63 3.54 1.32
C ALA A 120 -16.21 3.48 0.72
N ILE A 121 -15.43 2.45 1.07
CA ILE A 121 -14.10 2.22 0.49
C ILE A 121 -14.22 1.83 -0.98
N LEU A 122 -15.12 0.89 -1.31
CA LEU A 122 -15.39 0.46 -2.69
C LEU A 122 -15.92 1.60 -3.56
N ASN A 123 -16.80 2.45 -3.03
CA ASN A 123 -17.24 3.64 -3.76
C ASN A 123 -16.06 4.57 -4.07
N GLY A 124 -15.18 4.82 -3.10
CA GLY A 124 -13.96 5.60 -3.31
C GLY A 124 -13.00 4.97 -4.31
N LEU A 125 -12.87 3.65 -4.29
CA LEU A 125 -12.10 2.88 -5.25
C LEU A 125 -12.63 3.08 -6.68
N LEU A 126 -13.93 2.90 -6.89
CA LEU A 126 -14.55 2.97 -8.22
C LEU A 126 -14.50 4.40 -8.78
N VAL A 127 -14.78 5.41 -7.96
CA VAL A 127 -14.73 6.82 -8.36
C VAL A 127 -13.30 7.28 -8.68
N GLY A 128 -12.33 6.83 -7.88
CA GLY A 128 -10.92 7.23 -8.01
C GLY A 128 -10.08 6.31 -8.90
N SER A 129 -10.64 5.19 -9.36
CA SER A 129 -9.91 4.14 -10.11
C SER A 129 -8.56 3.77 -9.45
N ASN A 130 -8.61 3.36 -8.18
CA ASN A 130 -7.41 3.12 -7.38
C ASN A 130 -7.02 1.64 -7.40
N ASN A 131 -6.04 1.27 -8.22
CA ASN A 131 -5.57 -0.11 -8.36
C ASN A 131 -5.05 -0.70 -7.05
N TYR A 132 -4.34 0.10 -6.23
CA TYR A 132 -3.84 -0.37 -4.94
C TYR A 132 -4.97 -0.88 -4.03
N ILE A 133 -6.08 -0.10 -3.92
CA ILE A 133 -7.24 -0.51 -3.12
C ILE A 133 -7.92 -1.73 -3.75
N ALA A 134 -8.06 -1.77 -5.08
CA ALA A 134 -8.65 -2.90 -5.79
C ALA A 134 -7.91 -4.19 -5.48
N ASN A 135 -6.59 -4.18 -5.65
CA ASN A 135 -5.73 -5.31 -5.38
C ASN A 135 -5.76 -5.72 -3.91
N GLN A 136 -5.74 -4.76 -2.99
CA GLN A 136 -5.78 -5.05 -1.56
C GLN A 136 -7.12 -5.70 -1.16
N VAL A 137 -8.24 -5.19 -1.65
CA VAL A 137 -9.57 -5.78 -1.40
C VAL A 137 -9.67 -7.17 -2.01
N PHE A 138 -9.16 -7.36 -3.22
CA PHE A 138 -9.14 -8.67 -3.87
C PHE A 138 -8.36 -9.71 -3.06
N LEU A 139 -7.17 -9.35 -2.58
CA LEU A 139 -6.34 -10.21 -1.73
C LEU A 139 -7.02 -10.55 -0.41
N GLU A 140 -7.68 -9.59 0.24
CA GLU A 140 -8.40 -9.79 1.50
C GLU A 140 -9.60 -10.74 1.36
N ILE A 141 -10.26 -10.79 0.20
CA ILE A 141 -11.37 -11.72 -0.07
C ILE A 141 -10.89 -13.17 0.06
N GLY A 142 -9.74 -13.51 -0.53
CA GLY A 142 -9.16 -14.85 -0.43
C GLY A 142 -8.82 -15.23 1.02
N GLY A 143 -8.15 -14.35 1.75
CA GLY A 143 -7.79 -14.56 3.14
C GLY A 143 -9.01 -14.70 4.06
N HIS A 144 -10.03 -13.87 3.84
CA HIS A 144 -11.26 -13.89 4.63
C HIS A 144 -12.08 -15.18 4.42
N ARG A 145 -12.17 -15.64 3.17
CA ARG A 145 -12.99 -16.83 2.81
C ARG A 145 -12.33 -18.16 3.16
N LEU A 146 -11.02 -18.26 2.92
CA LEU A 146 -10.27 -19.52 3.04
C LEU A 146 -9.37 -19.58 4.28
N GLY A 147 -9.25 -18.46 5.01
CA GLY A 147 -8.45 -18.39 6.23
C GLY A 147 -6.93 -18.41 5.98
N GLY A 148 -6.17 -18.23 7.06
CA GLY A 148 -4.71 -18.22 7.04
C GLY A 148 -4.11 -17.02 6.29
N PRO A 149 -2.83 -17.08 5.90
CA PRO A 149 -2.18 -15.99 5.19
C PRO A 149 -2.87 -15.66 3.87
N VAL A 150 -2.94 -14.36 3.56
CA VAL A 150 -3.45 -13.85 2.29
C VAL A 150 -2.54 -14.29 1.14
N SER A 151 -3.12 -14.75 0.03
CA SER A 151 -2.39 -15.06 -1.20
C SER A 151 -3.24 -14.78 -2.44
N LEU A 152 -2.59 -14.54 -3.57
CA LEU A 152 -3.25 -14.33 -4.86
C LEU A 152 -4.05 -15.57 -5.27
N GLU A 153 -3.45 -16.76 -5.13
CA GLU A 153 -4.08 -18.06 -5.44
C GLU A 153 -5.43 -18.23 -4.74
N LYS A 154 -5.51 -17.95 -3.42
CA LYS A 154 -6.77 -18.00 -2.67
C LYS A 154 -7.81 -17.03 -3.21
N SER A 155 -7.38 -15.85 -3.59
CA SER A 155 -8.28 -14.82 -4.13
C SER A 155 -8.83 -15.21 -5.49
N LEU A 156 -7.98 -15.76 -6.37
CA LEU A 156 -8.38 -16.32 -7.66
C LEU A 156 -9.33 -17.51 -7.49
N GLN A 157 -9.05 -18.41 -6.53
CA GLN A 157 -9.96 -19.52 -6.23
C GLN A 157 -11.36 -19.00 -5.87
N VAL A 158 -11.47 -18.07 -4.91
CA VAL A 158 -12.75 -17.51 -4.48
C VAL A 158 -13.46 -16.77 -5.61
N ALA A 159 -12.71 -16.03 -6.44
CA ALA A 159 -13.29 -15.33 -7.58
C ALA A 159 -13.82 -16.31 -8.64
N ASN A 160 -13.09 -17.38 -8.97
CA ASN A 160 -13.54 -18.41 -9.90
C ASN A 160 -14.77 -19.17 -9.37
N GLU A 161 -14.82 -19.50 -8.07
CA GLU A 161 -16.02 -20.06 -7.44
C GLU A 161 -17.24 -19.12 -7.58
N MET A 162 -17.02 -17.81 -7.45
CA MET A 162 -18.08 -16.81 -7.62
C MET A 162 -18.56 -16.73 -9.09
N LEU A 163 -17.63 -16.72 -10.05
CA LEU A 163 -17.95 -16.71 -11.48
C LEU A 163 -18.75 -17.97 -11.87
N ALA A 164 -18.33 -19.14 -11.40
CA ALA A 164 -19.06 -20.39 -11.63
C ALA A 164 -20.48 -20.35 -11.07
N LYS A 165 -20.67 -19.80 -9.87
CA LYS A 165 -22.00 -19.66 -9.24
C LYS A 165 -22.95 -18.78 -10.03
N HIS A 166 -22.44 -17.86 -10.85
CA HIS A 166 -23.21 -16.94 -11.68
C HIS A 166 -23.20 -17.31 -13.16
N ASP A 167 -22.79 -18.52 -13.51
CA ASP A 167 -22.71 -19.02 -14.90
C ASP A 167 -21.81 -18.14 -15.80
N LEU A 168 -20.75 -17.55 -15.22
CA LEU A 168 -19.82 -16.67 -15.91
C LEU A 168 -18.41 -17.30 -16.13
N ALA A 169 -18.16 -18.48 -15.61
CA ALA A 169 -16.84 -19.13 -15.65
C ALA A 169 -16.33 -19.38 -17.07
N ASP A 170 -17.22 -19.68 -18.01
CA ASP A 170 -16.87 -19.92 -19.41
C ASP A 170 -16.63 -18.62 -20.22
N SER A 171 -17.07 -17.49 -19.66
CA SER A 171 -17.01 -16.19 -20.33
C SER A 171 -15.93 -15.26 -19.80
N ILE A 172 -15.44 -15.53 -18.60
CA ILE A 172 -14.44 -14.69 -17.90
C ILE A 172 -13.31 -15.60 -17.42
N HIS A 173 -12.11 -15.36 -17.91
CA HIS A 173 -10.90 -15.99 -17.42
C HIS A 173 -10.13 -15.02 -16.56
N LEU A 174 -9.80 -15.46 -15.32
CA LEU A 174 -8.89 -14.74 -14.43
C LEU A 174 -7.53 -15.42 -14.57
N GLU A 175 -6.55 -14.68 -15.08
CA GLU A 175 -5.18 -15.16 -15.27
C GLU A 175 -4.34 -14.81 -14.03
N GLU A 176 -3.37 -15.71 -13.73
CA GLU A 176 -2.31 -15.48 -12.74
C GLU A 176 -1.23 -14.57 -13.29
#